data_7144f98ef7a588a45941b2f6c593eb47
#
_entry.id   7144f98ef7a588a45941b2f6c593eb47
#
_cell.length_a   1.000
_cell.length_b   1.000
_cell.length_c   1.000
_cell.angle_alpha   90.00
_cell.angle_beta   90.00
_cell.angle_gamma   90.00
#
_symmetry.space_group_name_H-M   'P 1'
#
loop_
_entity.id
_entity.type
_entity.pdbx_description
1 polymer ?
#
loop_
_entity_poly.entity_id
_entity_poly.type
_entity_poly.pdbx_seq_one_letter_code
_entity_poly.pdbx_strand_id
1 'polypeptide(L)'
;MSIIIMLLLLSLLIIVHEAGHFIAAKSFGIKVDKFGFGLPLGPTLFEKKVGDVTVLVHALLLGGYVSFAEDDKDCDLPEDSPERFMNKPIWQRFVVVSAGVFANVVCAFFLVLFSALIWHYLPSGAYDVTVSQIVAPKDASVWNSGLKTGDRIVSVNNTKITSTSVLLAIIQLSKGKDGLVDPDFVQSNLARLKRLNPGLTKDEVVPADVAIRLPEFLNEKPVILDKNVARGIKPYKDNQYKLSSRVIKLRDTLGNLENKSYYVSNGNCTLFDIAEAISDNKRPLNMVVERNNKYLRLKSLYPTKSGAVGIQLESKEKLKPTKSLFGAVVGSVKYLNENTYLMLVGLKQAFTGEVPLKDLHGIVAITKVGGDIISNNGIFYGLLLTAIISMDLAIVNFLPIPALDGGHVLFLIIEKIRGKKVSDKVVEMIANISFFILIALM
;
A
#
# COMPACT_ATOMS: atom_id res chain seq x y z
N MET A 1 26.48 -9.79 -3.41
CA MET A 1 25.86 -10.58 -4.50
C MET A 1 24.45 -10.07 -4.81
N SER A 2 23.52 -10.04 -3.86
CA SER A 2 22.11 -9.69 -4.08
C SER A 2 21.87 -8.28 -4.65
N ILE A 3 22.67 -7.29 -4.23
CA ILE A 3 22.60 -5.93 -4.79
C ILE A 3 22.98 -5.93 -6.28
N ILE A 4 24.00 -6.70 -6.66
CA ILE A 4 24.43 -6.81 -8.07
C ILE A 4 23.30 -7.47 -8.89
N ILE A 5 22.67 -8.53 -8.38
CA ILE A 5 21.51 -9.16 -9.03
C ILE A 5 20.39 -8.14 -9.22
N MET A 6 20.08 -7.34 -8.19
CA MET A 6 19.04 -6.30 -8.31
C MET A 6 19.39 -5.23 -9.34
N LEU A 7 20.66 -4.79 -9.39
CA LEU A 7 21.13 -3.86 -10.43
C LEU A 7 20.96 -4.46 -11.83
N LEU A 8 21.32 -5.73 -12.04
CA LEU A 8 21.14 -6.42 -13.33
C LEU A 8 19.66 -6.51 -13.72
N LEU A 9 18.78 -6.79 -12.75
CA LEU A 9 17.34 -6.83 -12.99
C LEU A 9 16.78 -5.46 -13.38
N LEU A 10 17.19 -4.40 -12.70
CA LEU A 10 16.81 -3.03 -13.05
C LEU A 10 17.35 -2.63 -14.44
N SER A 11 18.60 -3.00 -14.73
CA SER A 11 19.19 -2.78 -16.05
C SER A 11 18.41 -3.48 -17.16
N LEU A 12 17.92 -4.70 -16.89
CA LEU A 12 17.07 -5.45 -17.83
C LEU A 12 15.79 -4.69 -18.14
N LEU A 13 15.15 -4.06 -17.14
CA LEU A 13 13.91 -3.30 -17.36
C LEU A 13 14.13 -2.10 -18.29
N ILE A 14 15.26 -1.41 -18.14
CA ILE A 14 15.64 -0.31 -19.01
C ILE A 14 15.85 -0.79 -20.44
N ILE A 15 16.60 -1.88 -20.61
CA ILE A 15 16.84 -2.47 -21.96
C ILE A 15 15.52 -2.87 -22.61
N VAL A 16 14.60 -3.49 -21.87
CA VAL A 16 13.29 -3.89 -22.38
C VAL A 16 12.47 -2.70 -22.82
N HIS A 17 12.49 -1.63 -22.04
CA HIS A 17 11.82 -0.37 -22.37
C HIS A 17 12.32 0.20 -23.70
N GLU A 18 13.63 0.42 -23.80
CA GLU A 18 14.28 0.94 -25.01
C GLU A 18 14.09 0.01 -26.22
N ALA A 19 14.13 -1.31 -26.00
CA ALA A 19 13.86 -2.30 -27.04
C ALA A 19 12.42 -2.18 -27.57
N GLY A 20 11.47 -1.82 -26.72
CA GLY A 20 10.09 -1.51 -27.17
C GLY A 20 10.05 -0.40 -28.22
N HIS A 21 10.67 0.74 -27.93
CA HIS A 21 10.78 1.85 -28.87
C HIS A 21 11.51 1.46 -30.15
N PHE A 22 12.63 0.77 -30.00
CA PHE A 22 13.46 0.30 -31.11
C PHE A 22 12.69 -0.61 -32.06
N ILE A 23 12.02 -1.64 -31.52
CA ILE A 23 11.26 -2.63 -32.32
C ILE A 23 10.11 -1.92 -33.06
N ALA A 24 9.37 -1.05 -32.38
CA ALA A 24 8.28 -0.31 -32.99
C ALA A 24 8.78 0.65 -34.10
N ALA A 25 9.86 1.39 -33.85
CA ALA A 25 10.46 2.28 -34.86
C ALA A 25 10.90 1.52 -36.11
N LYS A 26 11.61 0.41 -35.93
CA LYS A 26 12.04 -0.44 -37.04
C LYS A 26 10.87 -1.05 -37.80
N SER A 27 9.79 -1.45 -37.11
CA SER A 27 8.60 -2.04 -37.76
C SER A 27 7.88 -1.04 -38.69
N PHE A 28 8.00 0.27 -38.41
CA PHE A 28 7.46 1.34 -39.26
C PHE A 28 8.47 1.91 -40.24
N GLY A 29 9.66 1.30 -40.36
CA GLY A 29 10.71 1.77 -41.25
C GLY A 29 11.26 3.13 -40.86
N ILE A 30 11.38 3.41 -39.58
CA ILE A 30 12.08 4.60 -39.06
C ILE A 30 13.56 4.25 -38.94
N LYS A 31 14.43 5.14 -39.41
CA LYS A 31 15.88 4.94 -39.36
C LYS A 31 16.38 5.24 -37.93
N VAL A 32 16.78 4.16 -37.25
CA VAL A 32 17.43 4.24 -35.94
C VAL A 32 18.95 4.23 -36.15
N ASP A 33 19.63 5.21 -35.59
CA ASP A 33 21.08 5.35 -35.67
C ASP A 33 21.79 4.65 -34.51
N LYS A 34 21.33 4.92 -33.28
CA LYS A 34 21.98 4.39 -32.06
C LYS A 34 20.99 3.71 -31.13
N PHE A 35 21.44 2.61 -30.53
CA PHE A 35 20.77 1.93 -29.44
C PHE A 35 21.75 1.88 -28.27
N GLY A 36 21.54 2.75 -27.29
CA GLY A 36 22.44 2.94 -26.16
C GLY A 36 21.89 2.31 -24.87
N PHE A 37 22.74 1.58 -24.17
CA PHE A 37 22.51 1.14 -22.82
C PHE A 37 23.43 1.85 -21.84
N GLY A 38 22.86 2.47 -20.81
CA GLY A 38 23.54 3.38 -19.90
C GLY A 38 23.48 4.84 -20.38
N LEU A 39 23.72 5.75 -19.45
CA LEU A 39 23.75 7.19 -19.73
C LEU A 39 25.08 7.57 -20.42
N PRO A 40 25.05 8.43 -21.46
CA PRO A 40 26.26 8.89 -22.18
C PRO A 40 27.04 9.95 -21.39
N LEU A 41 27.08 9.83 -20.05
CA LEU A 41 27.77 10.74 -19.12
C LEU A 41 29.15 10.22 -18.68
N GLY A 42 29.67 9.21 -19.36
CA GLY A 42 30.95 8.58 -19.04
C GLY A 42 31.55 7.87 -20.25
N PRO A 43 32.62 7.10 -20.04
CA PRO A 43 33.27 6.38 -21.15
C PRO A 43 32.35 5.32 -21.73
N THR A 44 32.39 5.18 -23.05
CA THR A 44 31.75 4.06 -23.74
C THR A 44 32.61 2.80 -23.55
N LEU A 45 32.02 1.77 -22.94
CA LEU A 45 32.71 0.50 -22.68
C LEU A 45 32.67 -0.43 -23.87
N PHE A 46 31.61 -0.35 -24.67
CA PHE A 46 31.41 -1.18 -25.85
C PHE A 46 30.67 -0.41 -26.92
N GLU A 47 31.18 -0.53 -28.15
CA GLU A 47 30.55 0.02 -29.36
C GLU A 47 30.65 -0.98 -30.49
N LYS A 48 29.54 -1.30 -31.14
CA LYS A 48 29.51 -2.19 -32.29
C LYS A 48 28.40 -1.80 -33.24
N LYS A 49 28.72 -1.69 -34.51
CA LYS A 49 27.73 -1.50 -35.57
C LYS A 49 27.12 -2.87 -35.94
N VAL A 50 25.79 -2.96 -35.83
CA VAL A 50 25.00 -4.14 -36.18
C VAL A 50 23.99 -3.75 -37.24
N GLY A 51 24.28 -4.09 -38.51
CA GLY A 51 23.55 -3.58 -39.64
C GLY A 51 23.70 -2.05 -39.75
N ASP A 52 22.58 -1.34 -39.72
CA ASP A 52 22.54 0.12 -39.81
C ASP A 52 22.53 0.80 -38.44
N VAL A 53 22.54 0.04 -37.34
CA VAL A 53 22.41 0.55 -35.98
C VAL A 53 23.73 0.40 -35.22
N THR A 54 24.16 1.47 -34.56
CA THR A 54 25.30 1.43 -33.63
C THR A 54 24.80 1.08 -32.23
N VAL A 55 25.21 -0.07 -31.71
CA VAL A 55 24.91 -0.50 -30.32
C VAL A 55 26.01 -0.02 -29.39
N LEU A 56 25.63 0.68 -28.33
CA LEU A 56 26.53 1.31 -27.37
C LEU A 56 26.24 0.82 -25.94
N VAL A 57 27.29 0.60 -25.17
CA VAL A 57 27.18 0.36 -23.72
C VAL A 57 28.08 1.35 -23.00
N HIS A 58 27.51 2.16 -22.15
CA HIS A 58 28.22 3.16 -21.35
C HIS A 58 28.55 2.64 -19.94
N ALA A 59 29.55 3.23 -19.31
CA ALA A 59 30.01 2.84 -17.97
C ALA A 59 28.93 3.05 -16.89
N LEU A 60 28.11 4.08 -17.03
CA LEU A 60 27.01 4.37 -16.12
C LEU A 60 25.76 3.61 -16.60
N LEU A 61 25.57 2.38 -16.12
CA LEU A 61 24.48 1.47 -16.51
C LEU A 61 23.09 1.89 -15.98
N LEU A 62 22.87 3.19 -15.81
CA LEU A 62 21.60 3.77 -15.40
C LEU A 62 20.99 4.50 -16.60
N GLY A 63 19.86 4.01 -17.10
CA GLY A 63 19.21 4.58 -18.29
C GLY A 63 19.55 3.83 -19.58
N GLY A 64 18.91 4.25 -20.64
CA GLY A 64 19.11 3.81 -22.01
C GLY A 64 18.55 4.85 -22.97
N TYR A 65 18.76 4.69 -24.24
CA TYR A 65 18.19 5.55 -25.26
C TYR A 65 18.16 4.90 -26.63
N VAL A 66 17.16 5.29 -27.40
CA VAL A 66 17.09 5.04 -28.85
C VAL A 66 17.22 6.38 -29.54
N SER A 67 18.26 6.55 -30.35
CA SER A 67 18.46 7.76 -31.15
C SER A 67 18.03 7.51 -32.59
N PHE A 68 17.14 8.36 -33.09
CA PHE A 68 16.77 8.33 -34.50
C PHE A 68 17.83 9.06 -35.32
N ALA A 69 17.94 8.74 -36.61
CA ALA A 69 18.92 9.38 -37.48
C ALA A 69 18.75 10.92 -37.56
N GLU A 70 17.53 11.40 -37.40
CA GLU A 70 17.21 12.83 -37.42
C GLU A 70 17.63 13.60 -36.15
N ASP A 71 18.00 12.88 -35.07
CA ASP A 71 18.50 13.49 -33.83
C ASP A 71 19.97 13.91 -33.97
N ASP A 72 20.66 13.36 -34.98
CA ASP A 72 22.05 13.74 -35.27
C ASP A 72 22.09 14.97 -36.18
N LYS A 73 22.97 15.94 -35.84
CA LYS A 73 23.15 17.17 -36.62
C LYS A 73 23.71 16.92 -38.00
N ASP A 74 24.45 15.84 -38.17
CA ASP A 74 25.06 15.42 -39.42
C ASP A 74 24.19 14.39 -40.18
N CYS A 75 22.87 14.45 -39.97
CA CYS A 75 21.93 13.51 -40.59
C CYS A 75 21.86 13.67 -42.10
N ASP A 76 22.24 12.62 -42.82
CA ASP A 76 22.20 12.58 -44.31
C ASP A 76 20.80 12.37 -44.91
N LEU A 77 19.75 12.16 -44.06
CA LEU A 77 18.41 11.93 -44.53
C LEU A 77 17.75 13.24 -45.04
N PRO A 78 17.15 13.26 -46.23
CA PRO A 78 16.34 14.38 -46.70
C PRO A 78 15.27 14.79 -45.69
N GLU A 79 14.90 16.06 -45.64
CA GLU A 79 13.89 16.55 -44.68
C GLU A 79 12.50 15.93 -44.90
N ASP A 80 12.19 15.54 -46.12
CA ASP A 80 10.92 14.90 -46.53
C ASP A 80 11.01 13.35 -46.48
N SER A 81 12.12 12.77 -46.05
CA SER A 81 12.31 11.35 -46.04
C SER A 81 11.22 10.65 -45.19
N PRO A 82 10.60 9.56 -45.72
CA PRO A 82 9.65 8.76 -44.97
C PRO A 82 10.31 7.95 -43.82
N GLU A 83 11.62 7.90 -43.77
CA GLU A 83 12.37 7.20 -42.70
C GLU A 83 12.53 8.08 -41.44
N ARG A 84 12.20 9.37 -41.51
CA ARG A 84 12.22 10.27 -40.35
C ARG A 84 11.01 10.00 -39.46
N PHE A 85 11.19 9.95 -38.15
CA PHE A 85 10.13 9.80 -37.16
C PHE A 85 9.07 10.93 -37.29
N MET A 86 9.54 12.15 -37.42
CA MET A 86 8.65 13.33 -37.52
C MET A 86 7.79 13.32 -38.76
N ASN A 87 8.15 12.62 -39.83
CA ASN A 87 7.36 12.51 -41.07
C ASN A 87 6.35 11.37 -41.05
N LYS A 88 6.35 10.54 -39.99
CA LYS A 88 5.38 9.45 -39.83
C LYS A 88 4.00 10.01 -39.43
N PRO A 89 2.91 9.34 -39.81
CA PRO A 89 1.57 9.65 -39.32
C PRO A 89 1.53 9.66 -37.79
N ILE A 90 0.68 10.50 -37.20
CA ILE A 90 0.56 10.66 -35.74
C ILE A 90 0.36 9.32 -35.01
N TRP A 91 -0.45 8.40 -35.57
CA TRP A 91 -0.70 7.11 -34.96
C TRP A 91 0.56 6.22 -34.90
N GLN A 92 1.44 6.24 -35.92
CA GLN A 92 2.71 5.50 -35.90
C GLN A 92 3.65 6.10 -34.85
N ARG A 93 3.77 7.41 -34.79
CA ARG A 93 4.55 8.10 -33.75
C ARG A 93 4.02 7.79 -32.34
N PHE A 94 2.69 7.78 -32.18
CA PHE A 94 2.06 7.37 -30.91
C PHE A 94 2.43 5.94 -30.52
N VAL A 95 2.37 4.98 -31.46
CA VAL A 95 2.74 3.59 -31.18
C VAL A 95 4.23 3.48 -30.80
N VAL A 96 5.12 4.16 -31.51
CA VAL A 96 6.57 4.15 -31.20
C VAL A 96 6.82 4.71 -29.79
N VAL A 97 6.25 5.86 -29.47
CA VAL A 97 6.44 6.49 -28.15
C VAL A 97 5.83 5.64 -27.01
N SER A 98 4.70 4.97 -27.26
CA SER A 98 4.06 4.13 -26.23
C SER A 98 4.66 2.72 -26.12
N ALA A 99 5.53 2.33 -27.07
CA ALA A 99 6.04 0.97 -27.17
C ALA A 99 6.96 0.57 -26.00
N GLY A 100 7.73 1.51 -25.46
CA GLY A 100 8.55 1.29 -24.25
C GLY A 100 7.70 0.98 -23.05
N VAL A 101 6.65 1.77 -22.84
CA VAL A 101 5.65 1.56 -21.77
C VAL A 101 5.00 0.17 -21.91
N PHE A 102 4.54 -0.16 -23.12
CA PHE A 102 3.93 -1.47 -23.39
C PHE A 102 4.90 -2.62 -23.18
N ALA A 103 6.17 -2.48 -23.59
CA ALA A 103 7.21 -3.47 -23.35
C ALA A 103 7.42 -3.75 -21.86
N ASN A 104 7.40 -2.71 -21.01
CA ASN A 104 7.50 -2.87 -19.57
C ASN A 104 6.29 -3.61 -18.97
N VAL A 105 5.06 -3.33 -19.44
CA VAL A 105 3.86 -4.08 -19.01
C VAL A 105 3.97 -5.55 -19.37
N VAL A 106 4.40 -5.85 -20.60
CA VAL A 106 4.60 -7.22 -21.08
C VAL A 106 5.72 -7.92 -20.30
N CYS A 107 6.83 -7.23 -20.02
CA CYS A 107 7.92 -7.74 -19.20
C CYS A 107 7.44 -8.07 -17.78
N ALA A 108 6.72 -7.18 -17.14
CA ALA A 108 6.14 -7.41 -15.82
C ALA A 108 5.27 -8.67 -15.79
N PHE A 109 4.41 -8.83 -16.80
CA PHE A 109 3.57 -10.02 -16.92
C PHE A 109 4.40 -11.31 -17.03
N PHE A 110 5.41 -11.33 -17.90
CA PHE A 110 6.24 -12.51 -18.08
C PHE A 110 7.12 -12.81 -16.86
N LEU A 111 7.61 -11.82 -16.14
CA LEU A 111 8.35 -12.02 -14.90
C LEU A 111 7.49 -12.71 -13.83
N VAL A 112 6.25 -12.26 -13.65
CA VAL A 112 5.30 -12.89 -12.69
C VAL A 112 4.90 -14.27 -13.17
N LEU A 113 4.57 -14.44 -14.46
CA LEU A 113 4.19 -15.73 -15.04
C LEU A 113 5.33 -16.76 -14.90
N PHE A 114 6.55 -16.38 -15.24
CA PHE A 114 7.73 -17.21 -15.09
C PHE A 114 7.95 -17.62 -13.64
N SER A 115 7.83 -16.66 -12.70
CA SER A 115 7.89 -16.95 -11.27
C SER A 115 6.79 -17.92 -10.83
N ALA A 116 5.54 -17.72 -11.29
CA ALA A 116 4.43 -18.62 -11.01
C ALA A 116 4.62 -20.04 -11.53
N LEU A 117 5.26 -20.19 -12.70
CA LEU A 117 5.51 -21.49 -13.32
C LEU A 117 6.66 -22.24 -12.66
N ILE A 118 7.73 -21.54 -12.22
CA ILE A 118 8.89 -22.18 -11.58
C ILE A 118 8.56 -22.58 -10.13
N TRP A 119 8.00 -21.65 -9.35
CA TRP A 119 7.75 -21.89 -7.93
C TRP A 119 6.38 -22.48 -7.63
N HIS A 120 5.47 -22.54 -8.62
CA HIS A 120 4.10 -23.07 -8.50
C HIS A 120 3.22 -22.36 -7.47
N TYR A 121 3.55 -21.13 -7.10
CA TYR A 121 2.74 -20.27 -6.25
C TYR A 121 2.98 -18.78 -6.54
N LEU A 122 2.03 -17.96 -6.13
CA LEU A 122 2.13 -16.48 -6.12
C LEU A 122 1.64 -15.93 -4.77
N PRO A 123 2.13 -14.75 -4.36
CA PRO A 123 1.58 -14.03 -3.24
C PRO A 123 0.08 -13.77 -3.42
N SER A 124 -0.68 -13.90 -2.34
CA SER A 124 -2.14 -13.71 -2.38
C SER A 124 -2.58 -12.30 -2.00
N GLY A 125 -1.63 -11.41 -1.67
CA GLY A 125 -1.89 -10.08 -1.12
C GLY A 125 -2.48 -10.10 0.30
N ALA A 126 -2.65 -11.28 0.88
CA ALA A 126 -3.09 -11.45 2.25
C ALA A 126 -1.95 -11.98 3.13
N TYR A 127 -1.92 -11.54 4.37
CA TYR A 127 -0.88 -11.89 5.33
C TYR A 127 -1.50 -12.62 6.52
N ASP A 128 -0.77 -13.59 7.04
CA ASP A 128 -1.01 -14.13 8.36
C ASP A 128 -0.28 -13.26 9.38
N VAL A 129 -1.04 -12.54 10.18
CA VAL A 129 -0.53 -11.68 11.24
C VAL A 129 -0.52 -12.48 12.53
N THR A 130 0.65 -12.77 13.05
CA THR A 130 0.87 -13.63 14.24
C THR A 130 1.50 -12.81 15.34
N VAL A 131 1.11 -13.08 16.58
CA VAL A 131 1.72 -12.48 17.77
C VAL A 131 3.07 -13.18 18.01
N SER A 132 4.18 -12.45 17.78
CA SER A 132 5.53 -12.98 18.03
C SER A 132 5.92 -12.85 19.49
N GLN A 133 5.53 -11.74 20.15
CA GLN A 133 5.82 -11.50 21.56
C GLN A 133 4.80 -10.53 22.18
N ILE A 134 4.55 -10.68 23.49
CA ILE A 134 3.79 -9.72 24.28
C ILE A 134 4.80 -8.91 25.11
N VAL A 135 4.86 -7.59 24.85
CA VAL A 135 5.82 -6.65 25.46
C VAL A 135 5.12 -5.59 26.31
N ALA A 136 3.88 -5.84 26.66
CA ALA A 136 3.04 -4.90 27.41
C ALA A 136 3.45 -4.79 28.88
N PRO A 137 3.21 -3.63 29.55
CA PRO A 137 3.27 -3.52 31.02
C PRO A 137 2.36 -4.54 31.71
N LYS A 138 2.70 -4.93 32.95
CA LYS A 138 1.99 -6.01 33.68
C LYS A 138 0.49 -5.74 33.91
N ASP A 139 0.11 -4.48 33.98
CA ASP A 139 -1.27 -4.00 34.17
C ASP A 139 -2.07 -3.86 32.86
N ALA A 140 -1.43 -4.09 31.71
CA ALA A 140 -2.10 -3.96 30.43
C ALA A 140 -3.18 -5.03 30.21
N SER A 141 -4.28 -4.64 29.58
CA SER A 141 -5.45 -5.49 29.30
C SER A 141 -5.13 -6.74 28.49
N VAL A 142 -4.02 -6.72 27.73
CA VAL A 142 -3.59 -7.85 26.89
C VAL A 142 -3.34 -9.12 27.74
N TRP A 143 -2.78 -8.99 28.95
CA TRP A 143 -2.49 -10.13 29.81
C TRP A 143 -3.75 -10.85 30.30
N ASN A 144 -4.85 -10.11 30.47
CA ASN A 144 -6.15 -10.62 30.90
C ASN A 144 -7.05 -11.07 29.75
N SER A 145 -6.63 -10.79 28.51
CA SER A 145 -7.44 -11.09 27.30
C SER A 145 -7.44 -12.56 26.92
N GLY A 146 -6.41 -13.30 27.35
CA GLY A 146 -6.16 -14.66 26.91
C GLY A 146 -5.37 -14.77 25.60
N LEU A 147 -4.82 -13.65 25.07
CA LEU A 147 -3.90 -13.63 23.94
C LEU A 147 -2.58 -14.30 24.32
N LYS A 148 -2.01 -15.05 23.39
CA LYS A 148 -0.72 -15.74 23.60
C LYS A 148 0.20 -15.54 22.39
N THR A 149 1.48 -15.68 22.65
CA THR A 149 2.49 -15.80 21.59
C THR A 149 2.16 -16.98 20.69
N GLY A 150 2.27 -16.81 19.38
CA GLY A 150 1.89 -17.79 18.36
C GLY A 150 0.44 -17.70 17.89
N ASP A 151 -0.41 -16.90 18.52
CA ASP A 151 -1.78 -16.68 18.03
C ASP A 151 -1.79 -15.94 16.69
N ARG A 152 -2.50 -16.48 15.70
CA ARG A 152 -2.78 -15.80 14.45
C ARG A 152 -4.04 -14.95 14.60
N ILE A 153 -3.93 -13.65 14.38
CA ILE A 153 -5.06 -12.72 14.48
C ILE A 153 -5.91 -12.84 13.21
N VAL A 154 -7.15 -13.25 13.36
CA VAL A 154 -8.08 -13.51 12.25
C VAL A 154 -8.98 -12.31 11.98
N SER A 155 -9.56 -11.75 13.02
CA SER A 155 -10.39 -10.55 12.93
C SER A 155 -10.32 -9.72 14.21
N VAL A 156 -10.55 -8.42 14.06
CA VAL A 156 -10.68 -7.47 15.17
C VAL A 156 -11.89 -6.59 14.88
N ASN A 157 -12.78 -6.46 15.89
CA ASN A 157 -14.04 -5.72 15.76
C ASN A 157 -14.77 -6.07 14.46
N ASN A 158 -14.85 -7.37 14.17
CA ASN A 158 -15.52 -7.92 13.00
C ASN A 158 -14.87 -7.62 11.64
N THR A 159 -13.77 -6.89 11.64
CA THR A 159 -12.97 -6.64 10.44
C THR A 159 -11.92 -7.74 10.29
N LYS A 160 -11.92 -8.42 9.16
CA LYS A 160 -10.92 -9.44 8.84
C LYS A 160 -9.53 -8.81 8.74
N ILE A 161 -8.56 -9.39 9.42
CA ILE A 161 -7.17 -8.95 9.34
C ILE A 161 -6.50 -9.61 8.15
N THR A 162 -6.13 -8.80 7.18
CA THR A 162 -5.45 -9.22 5.95
C THR A 162 -4.00 -8.74 5.91
N SER A 163 -3.63 -7.79 6.77
CA SER A 163 -2.26 -7.28 6.90
C SER A 163 -2.04 -6.64 8.27
N THR A 164 -0.78 -6.43 8.62
CA THR A 164 -0.39 -5.68 9.83
C THR A 164 -0.90 -4.24 9.78
N SER A 165 -0.90 -3.61 8.60
CA SER A 165 -1.40 -2.23 8.43
C SER A 165 -2.88 -2.11 8.76
N VAL A 166 -3.71 -3.05 8.32
CA VAL A 166 -5.15 -3.10 8.67
C VAL A 166 -5.32 -3.24 10.18
N LEU A 167 -4.55 -4.12 10.81
CA LEU A 167 -4.60 -4.29 12.27
C LEU A 167 -4.21 -3.00 13.00
N LEU A 168 -3.11 -2.36 12.61
CA LEU A 168 -2.64 -1.12 13.20
C LEU A 168 -3.66 0.01 13.04
N ALA A 169 -4.28 0.14 11.87
CA ALA A 169 -5.33 1.13 11.62
C ALA A 169 -6.53 0.93 12.58
N ILE A 170 -6.99 -0.32 12.78
CA ILE A 170 -8.08 -0.65 13.72
C ILE A 170 -7.66 -0.30 15.15
N ILE A 171 -6.44 -0.63 15.56
CA ILE A 171 -5.92 -0.30 16.89
C ILE A 171 -5.89 1.22 17.11
N GLN A 172 -5.41 1.98 16.12
CA GLN A 172 -5.37 3.45 16.20
C GLN A 172 -6.77 4.07 16.25
N LEU A 173 -7.70 3.57 15.45
CA LEU A 173 -9.10 4.00 15.50
C LEU A 173 -9.76 3.66 16.85
N SER A 174 -9.31 2.61 17.52
CA SER A 174 -9.79 2.17 18.83
C SER A 174 -9.16 2.92 20.00
N LYS A 175 -8.12 3.73 19.74
CA LYS A 175 -7.49 4.60 20.74
C LYS A 175 -8.50 5.57 21.37
N GLY A 176 -9.53 5.95 20.62
CA GLY A 176 -10.50 6.96 21.00
C GLY A 176 -9.95 8.39 20.87
N LYS A 177 -10.86 9.36 20.84
CA LYS A 177 -10.52 10.78 20.98
C LYS A 177 -11.09 11.22 22.32
N ASP A 178 -10.33 11.98 23.12
CA ASP A 178 -10.80 12.47 24.41
C ASP A 178 -12.14 13.21 24.27
N GLY A 179 -13.08 12.86 25.12
CA GLY A 179 -14.41 13.46 25.14
C GLY A 179 -15.39 12.97 24.06
N LEU A 180 -15.03 11.96 23.25
CA LEU A 180 -15.96 11.32 22.30
C LEU A 180 -16.44 9.97 22.84
N VAL A 181 -17.69 9.61 22.52
CA VAL A 181 -18.27 8.30 22.85
C VAL A 181 -19.13 7.78 21.72
N ASP A 182 -19.22 6.46 21.63
CA ASP A 182 -20.01 5.75 20.67
C ASP A 182 -21.40 5.40 21.23
N PRO A 183 -22.52 5.80 20.60
CA PRO A 183 -23.86 5.53 21.07
C PRO A 183 -24.15 4.05 21.24
N ASP A 184 -23.60 3.16 20.43
CA ASP A 184 -23.84 1.72 20.53
C ASP A 184 -23.22 1.13 21.80
N PHE A 185 -22.06 1.66 22.24
CA PHE A 185 -21.47 1.28 23.52
C PHE A 185 -22.29 1.79 24.69
N VAL A 186 -22.79 3.02 24.59
CA VAL A 186 -23.68 3.59 25.63
C VAL A 186 -24.92 2.72 25.78
N GLN A 187 -25.59 2.35 24.70
CA GLN A 187 -26.78 1.51 24.74
C GLN A 187 -26.49 0.11 25.31
N SER A 188 -25.36 -0.49 24.91
CA SER A 188 -24.92 -1.78 25.43
C SER A 188 -24.64 -1.72 26.93
N ASN A 189 -23.93 -0.70 27.40
CA ASN A 189 -23.62 -0.53 28.81
C ASN A 189 -24.85 -0.16 29.64
N LEU A 190 -25.75 0.64 29.08
CA LEU A 190 -27.01 0.97 29.70
C LEU A 190 -27.88 -0.28 29.92
N ALA A 191 -27.95 -1.17 28.93
CA ALA A 191 -28.67 -2.44 29.05
C ALA A 191 -28.04 -3.35 30.14
N ARG A 192 -26.72 -3.34 30.30
CA ARG A 192 -26.00 -4.04 31.36
C ARG A 192 -26.28 -3.44 32.73
N LEU A 193 -26.18 -2.11 32.87
CA LEU A 193 -26.47 -1.40 34.10
C LEU A 193 -27.91 -1.62 34.58
N LYS A 194 -28.89 -1.57 33.68
CA LYS A 194 -30.29 -1.88 34.03
C LYS A 194 -30.47 -3.29 34.59
N ARG A 195 -29.81 -4.29 33.99
CA ARG A 195 -29.86 -5.68 34.50
C ARG A 195 -29.24 -5.80 35.88
N LEU A 196 -28.18 -5.05 36.18
CA LEU A 196 -27.49 -5.08 37.45
C LEU A 196 -28.22 -4.25 38.54
N ASN A 197 -29.04 -3.28 38.11
CA ASN A 197 -29.75 -2.33 38.99
C ASN A 197 -31.24 -2.24 38.60
N PRO A 198 -32.04 -3.29 38.79
CA PRO A 198 -33.39 -3.40 38.24
C PRO A 198 -34.37 -2.39 38.75
N GLY A 199 -34.09 -1.68 39.87
CA GLY A 199 -34.96 -0.62 40.42
C GLY A 199 -34.68 0.78 39.88
N LEU A 200 -33.65 0.97 38.99
CA LEU A 200 -33.29 2.25 38.47
C LEU A 200 -33.78 2.48 37.04
N THR A 201 -34.32 3.70 36.80
CA THR A 201 -34.75 4.09 35.44
C THR A 201 -33.62 4.77 34.65
N LYS A 202 -33.83 4.86 33.33
CA LYS A 202 -32.77 5.37 32.44
C LYS A 202 -32.43 6.84 32.65
N ASP A 203 -33.46 7.66 32.80
CA ASP A 203 -33.38 9.14 32.71
C ASP A 203 -33.62 9.83 34.05
N GLU A 204 -34.02 9.08 35.08
CA GLU A 204 -34.20 9.65 36.44
C GLU A 204 -32.84 9.82 37.13
N VAL A 205 -32.70 10.93 37.85
CA VAL A 205 -31.51 11.17 38.68
C VAL A 205 -31.49 10.11 39.78
N VAL A 206 -30.39 9.40 39.87
CA VAL A 206 -30.18 8.43 40.96
C VAL A 206 -30.02 9.17 42.26
N PRO A 207 -30.82 8.92 43.31
CA PRO A 207 -30.69 9.59 44.59
C PRO A 207 -29.28 9.48 45.17
N ALA A 208 -28.90 10.47 45.98
CA ALA A 208 -27.63 10.42 46.72
C ALA A 208 -27.59 9.19 47.63
N ASP A 209 -26.39 8.67 47.85
CA ASP A 209 -26.10 7.52 48.73
C ASP A 209 -26.62 6.17 48.21
N VAL A 210 -27.19 6.11 47.00
CA VAL A 210 -27.58 4.88 46.38
C VAL A 210 -26.35 4.20 45.73
N ALA A 211 -26.08 2.96 46.13
CA ALA A 211 -25.01 2.18 45.54
C ALA A 211 -25.43 1.58 44.20
N ILE A 212 -24.79 1.98 43.13
CA ILE A 212 -25.00 1.49 41.77
C ILE A 212 -23.98 0.41 41.47
N ARG A 213 -24.46 -0.78 41.13
CA ARG A 213 -23.61 -1.89 40.71
C ARG A 213 -23.12 -1.64 39.29
N LEU A 214 -21.80 -1.55 39.13
CA LEU A 214 -21.16 -1.37 37.82
C LEU A 214 -20.96 -2.74 37.13
N PRO A 215 -21.00 -2.78 35.78
CA PRO A 215 -20.62 -4.00 35.05
C PRO A 215 -19.15 -4.35 35.39
N GLU A 216 -18.91 -5.54 35.89
CA GLU A 216 -17.58 -6.06 35.96
C GLU A 216 -17.05 -6.24 34.52
N PHE A 217 -16.05 -5.48 34.13
CA PHE A 217 -15.30 -5.69 32.89
C PHE A 217 -14.34 -6.87 33.08
N LEU A 218 -14.82 -8.01 33.61
CA LEU A 218 -13.88 -9.05 33.98
C LEU A 218 -14.56 -10.42 34.03
N ASN A 219 -13.94 -11.36 33.38
CA ASN A 219 -14.07 -12.80 33.49
C ASN A 219 -14.90 -13.55 32.42
N GLU A 220 -14.98 -13.03 31.23
CA GLU A 220 -15.37 -13.88 30.09
C GLU A 220 -14.19 -14.75 29.67
N LYS A 221 -14.35 -16.08 29.72
CA LYS A 221 -13.36 -17.02 29.18
C LYS A 221 -13.35 -16.91 27.65
N PRO A 222 -12.21 -17.12 26.97
CA PRO A 222 -12.20 -17.20 25.50
C PRO A 222 -13.25 -18.18 25.01
N VAL A 223 -14.10 -17.74 24.06
CA VAL A 223 -15.17 -18.57 23.50
C VAL A 223 -14.69 -19.19 22.21
N ILE A 224 -14.88 -20.52 22.06
CA ILE A 224 -14.62 -21.23 20.80
C ILE A 224 -15.74 -20.90 19.82
N LEU A 225 -15.37 -20.44 18.61
CA LEU A 225 -16.30 -20.09 17.56
C LEU A 225 -16.25 -21.10 16.41
N ASP A 226 -17.40 -21.33 15.78
CA ASP A 226 -17.46 -22.07 14.51
C ASP A 226 -16.77 -21.26 13.39
N LYS A 227 -16.12 -21.97 12.46
CA LYS A 227 -15.45 -21.40 11.27
C LYS A 227 -16.32 -20.46 10.46
N ASN A 228 -17.62 -20.70 10.39
CA ASN A 228 -18.56 -19.92 9.59
C ASN A 228 -18.96 -18.60 10.27
N VAL A 229 -18.95 -18.54 11.60
CA VAL A 229 -19.27 -17.32 12.38
C VAL A 229 -18.10 -16.31 12.32
N ALA A 230 -16.86 -16.77 12.10
CA ALA A 230 -15.70 -15.90 11.97
C ALA A 230 -15.63 -15.14 10.62
N ARG A 231 -16.50 -15.48 9.63
CA ARG A 231 -16.46 -14.94 8.27
C ARG A 231 -17.46 -13.81 7.97
N GLY A 232 -18.43 -13.56 8.82
CA GLY A 232 -19.60 -12.77 8.43
C GLY A 232 -19.99 -11.67 9.38
N ILE A 233 -19.21 -10.57 9.50
CA ILE A 233 -19.64 -9.45 10.34
C ILE A 233 -19.43 -8.12 9.62
N LYS A 234 -20.47 -7.25 9.68
CA LYS A 234 -20.56 -5.97 8.96
C LYS A 234 -19.61 -4.90 9.49
N PRO A 235 -19.12 -3.98 8.64
CA PRO A 235 -18.25 -2.88 9.06
C PRO A 235 -19.02 -1.87 9.94
N TYR A 236 -18.28 -1.27 10.86
CA TYR A 236 -18.73 -0.31 11.87
C TYR A 236 -19.06 1.06 11.24
N LYS A 237 -20.13 1.73 11.72
CA LYS A 237 -20.44 3.13 11.36
C LYS A 237 -19.93 4.08 12.43
N ASP A 238 -19.27 5.17 12.00
CA ASP A 238 -18.73 6.18 12.91
C ASP A 238 -19.81 7.21 13.28
N ASN A 239 -20.52 6.97 14.40
CA ASN A 239 -21.58 7.84 14.94
C ASN A 239 -21.15 8.43 16.30
N GLN A 240 -19.88 8.81 16.47
CA GLN A 240 -19.39 9.34 17.75
C GLN A 240 -19.94 10.76 18.04
N TYR A 241 -20.20 11.05 19.30
CA TYR A 241 -20.56 12.37 19.78
C TYR A 241 -19.75 12.80 21.00
N LYS A 242 -19.70 14.13 21.28
CA LYS A 242 -18.98 14.68 22.42
C LYS A 242 -19.76 14.47 23.71
N LEU A 243 -19.05 14.05 24.76
CA LEU A 243 -19.57 13.98 26.10
C LEU A 243 -19.74 15.39 26.70
N SER A 244 -20.75 15.55 27.55
CA SER A 244 -20.91 16.76 28.38
C SER A 244 -19.79 16.86 29.43
N SER A 245 -19.47 18.07 29.87
CA SER A 245 -18.47 18.30 30.92
C SER A 245 -18.81 17.60 32.25
N ARG A 246 -20.12 17.43 32.53
CA ARG A 246 -20.61 16.67 33.67
C ARG A 246 -20.25 15.19 33.59
N VAL A 247 -20.45 14.58 32.43
CA VAL A 247 -20.13 13.18 32.20
C VAL A 247 -18.63 12.92 32.18
N ILE A 248 -17.83 13.86 31.67
CA ILE A 248 -16.37 13.79 31.74
C ILE A 248 -15.90 13.76 33.21
N LYS A 249 -16.43 14.64 34.08
CA LYS A 249 -16.12 14.61 35.51
C LYS A 249 -16.54 13.31 36.19
N LEU A 250 -17.71 12.78 35.82
CA LEU A 250 -18.18 11.48 36.31
C LEU A 250 -17.26 10.33 35.86
N ARG A 251 -16.78 10.38 34.62
CA ARG A 251 -15.79 9.42 34.10
C ARG A 251 -14.49 9.41 34.90
N ASP A 252 -13.98 10.59 35.22
CA ASP A 252 -12.77 10.72 36.03
C ASP A 252 -13.01 10.15 37.46
N THR A 253 -14.17 10.43 38.02
CA THR A 253 -14.58 9.90 39.34
C THR A 253 -14.65 8.36 39.30
N LEU A 254 -15.30 7.80 38.28
CA LEU A 254 -15.43 6.34 38.11
C LEU A 254 -14.08 5.66 37.82
N GLY A 255 -13.18 6.36 37.14
CA GLY A 255 -11.82 5.86 36.84
C GLY A 255 -10.92 5.74 38.08
N ASN A 256 -11.22 6.53 39.11
CA ASN A 256 -10.45 6.58 40.36
C ASN A 256 -11.06 5.74 41.50
N LEU A 257 -12.13 4.97 41.23
CA LEU A 257 -12.72 4.11 42.25
C LEU A 257 -11.76 2.96 42.63
N GLU A 258 -11.50 2.81 43.93
CA GLU A 258 -10.72 1.71 44.48
C GLU A 258 -11.41 0.38 44.25
N ASN A 259 -12.74 0.32 44.41
CA ASN A 259 -13.60 -0.81 44.10
C ASN A 259 -14.42 -0.54 42.82
N LYS A 260 -14.03 -1.14 41.72
CA LYS A 260 -14.68 -0.94 40.41
C LYS A 260 -16.06 -1.62 40.27
N SER A 261 -16.54 -2.32 41.30
CA SER A 261 -17.82 -3.03 41.27
C SER A 261 -19.02 -2.17 41.65
N TYR A 262 -18.80 -1.06 42.36
CA TYR A 262 -19.88 -0.19 42.85
C TYR A 262 -19.48 1.27 42.76
N TYR A 263 -20.49 2.12 42.45
CA TYR A 263 -20.40 3.58 42.53
C TYR A 263 -21.51 4.05 43.44
N VAL A 264 -21.20 4.89 44.43
CA VAL A 264 -22.19 5.53 45.29
C VAL A 264 -22.58 6.86 44.65
N SER A 265 -23.85 7.02 44.31
CA SER A 265 -24.35 8.22 43.67
C SER A 265 -24.25 9.42 44.61
N ASN A 266 -23.88 10.59 44.04
CA ASN A 266 -23.92 11.89 44.71
C ASN A 266 -25.20 12.67 44.41
N GLY A 267 -26.21 12.05 43.83
CA GLY A 267 -27.49 12.69 43.48
C GLY A 267 -27.45 13.54 42.21
N ASN A 268 -26.38 13.52 41.42
CA ASN A 268 -26.21 14.39 40.27
C ASN A 268 -26.04 13.66 38.93
N CYS A 269 -26.36 12.36 38.87
CA CYS A 269 -26.22 11.56 37.64
C CYS A 269 -27.42 10.65 37.43
N THR A 270 -27.70 10.35 36.17
CA THR A 270 -28.66 9.34 35.73
C THR A 270 -27.93 8.05 35.42
N LEU A 271 -28.70 6.96 35.28
CA LEU A 271 -28.12 5.69 34.83
C LEU A 271 -27.57 5.81 33.41
N PHE A 272 -28.10 6.69 32.58
CA PHE A 272 -27.59 7.01 31.26
C PHE A 272 -26.25 7.76 31.33
N ASP A 273 -26.09 8.75 32.22
CA ASP A 273 -24.80 9.43 32.42
C ASP A 273 -23.69 8.46 32.85
N ILE A 274 -24.05 7.47 33.69
CA ILE A 274 -23.10 6.42 34.09
C ILE A 274 -22.76 5.53 32.90
N ALA A 275 -23.76 5.17 32.10
CA ALA A 275 -23.53 4.39 30.88
C ALA A 275 -22.59 5.12 29.91
N GLU A 276 -22.79 6.44 29.72
CA GLU A 276 -21.89 7.28 28.93
C GLU A 276 -20.46 7.35 29.54
N ALA A 277 -20.37 7.53 30.86
CA ALA A 277 -19.10 7.64 31.54
C ALA A 277 -18.27 6.36 31.49
N ILE A 278 -18.91 5.19 31.67
CA ILE A 278 -18.23 3.88 31.58
C ILE A 278 -18.05 3.40 30.15
N SER A 279 -18.78 3.96 29.18
CA SER A 279 -18.55 3.76 27.76
C SER A 279 -17.30 4.54 27.39
N ASP A 280 -16.16 4.04 27.80
CA ASP A 280 -14.87 4.69 27.58
C ASP A 280 -14.72 5.06 26.09
N ASN A 281 -14.08 6.20 25.82
CA ASN A 281 -13.64 6.59 24.50
C ASN A 281 -12.63 5.59 23.90
N LYS A 282 -12.11 4.66 24.69
CA LYS A 282 -11.35 3.50 24.24
C LYS A 282 -12.31 2.41 23.77
N ARG A 283 -12.37 2.23 22.47
CA ARG A 283 -13.13 1.12 21.89
C ARG A 283 -12.45 -0.21 22.23
N PRO A 284 -13.18 -1.19 22.76
CA PRO A 284 -12.62 -2.52 22.99
C PRO A 284 -12.20 -3.13 21.65
N LEU A 285 -11.07 -3.79 21.65
CA LEU A 285 -10.60 -4.62 20.56
C LEU A 285 -11.11 -6.04 20.80
N ASN A 286 -12.20 -6.40 20.15
CA ASN A 286 -12.76 -7.75 20.18
C ASN A 286 -12.01 -8.61 19.16
N MET A 287 -11.02 -9.35 19.62
CA MET A 287 -10.17 -10.16 18.74
C MET A 287 -10.65 -11.59 18.62
N VAL A 288 -10.63 -12.11 17.41
CA VAL A 288 -10.72 -13.54 17.12
C VAL A 288 -9.35 -13.98 16.63
N VAL A 289 -8.79 -14.98 17.30
CA VAL A 289 -7.50 -15.56 16.95
C VAL A 289 -7.67 -17.03 16.57
N GLU A 290 -6.72 -17.53 15.78
CA GLU A 290 -6.56 -18.96 15.54
C GLU A 290 -5.37 -19.47 16.36
N ARG A 291 -5.63 -20.50 17.17
CA ARG A 291 -4.67 -21.21 17.99
C ARG A 291 -4.91 -22.70 17.86
N ASN A 292 -3.91 -23.48 17.47
CA ASN A 292 -4.02 -24.92 17.28
C ASN A 292 -5.22 -25.32 16.37
N ASN A 293 -5.37 -24.61 15.22
CA ASN A 293 -6.46 -24.79 14.26
C ASN A 293 -7.87 -24.55 14.82
N LYS A 294 -8.02 -23.93 16.00
CA LYS A 294 -9.29 -23.51 16.58
C LYS A 294 -9.42 -22.00 16.61
N TYR A 295 -10.62 -21.50 16.31
CA TYR A 295 -10.92 -20.08 16.40
C TYR A 295 -11.40 -19.75 17.82
N LEU A 296 -10.72 -18.79 18.45
CA LEU A 296 -11.02 -18.35 19.80
C LEU A 296 -11.39 -16.86 19.78
N ARG A 297 -12.51 -16.51 20.39
CA ARG A 297 -12.81 -15.11 20.71
C ARG A 297 -12.16 -14.81 22.06
N LEU A 298 -11.31 -13.81 22.04
CA LEU A 298 -10.62 -13.35 23.25
C LEU A 298 -11.53 -12.42 24.05
N LYS A 299 -11.21 -12.20 25.32
CA LYS A 299 -11.73 -11.09 26.09
C LYS A 299 -11.32 -9.78 25.42
N SER A 300 -12.14 -8.75 25.59
CA SER A 300 -11.86 -7.43 25.02
C SER A 300 -10.52 -6.89 25.51
N LEU A 301 -9.70 -6.45 24.56
CA LEU A 301 -8.46 -5.72 24.82
C LEU A 301 -8.72 -4.23 24.68
N TYR A 302 -7.95 -3.42 25.38
CA TYR A 302 -8.01 -1.97 25.24
C TYR A 302 -6.62 -1.44 24.88
N PRO A 303 -6.54 -0.54 23.89
CA PRO A 303 -5.27 0.11 23.57
C PRO A 303 -4.88 1.08 24.71
N THR A 304 -3.59 1.29 24.88
CA THR A 304 -3.03 2.29 25.77
C THR A 304 -3.35 3.70 25.26
N LYS A 305 -3.06 4.74 26.07
CA LYS A 305 -3.20 6.15 25.64
C LYS A 305 -2.39 6.47 24.39
N SER A 306 -1.27 5.80 24.18
CA SER A 306 -0.46 5.91 22.94
C SER A 306 -1.05 5.20 21.73
N GLY A 307 -2.11 4.40 21.90
CA GLY A 307 -2.70 3.60 20.85
C GLY A 307 -1.96 2.27 20.62
N ALA A 308 -1.21 1.80 21.59
CA ALA A 308 -0.52 0.51 21.52
C ALA A 308 -1.27 -0.56 22.31
N VAL A 309 -1.15 -1.82 21.90
CA VAL A 309 -1.66 -3.00 22.63
C VAL A 309 -0.56 -3.72 23.39
N GLY A 310 0.70 -3.40 23.07
CA GLY A 310 1.88 -4.02 23.70
C GLY A 310 2.14 -5.43 23.17
N ILE A 311 1.95 -5.64 21.86
CA ILE A 311 2.30 -6.88 21.18
C ILE A 311 3.27 -6.58 20.04
N GLN A 312 4.20 -7.50 19.83
CA GLN A 312 5.01 -7.56 18.61
C GLN A 312 4.36 -8.53 17.64
N LEU A 313 4.39 -8.18 16.36
CA LEU A 313 3.72 -8.92 15.31
C LEU A 313 4.74 -9.46 14.32
N GLU A 314 4.54 -10.69 13.90
CA GLU A 314 5.18 -11.27 12.73
C GLU A 314 4.13 -11.38 11.63
N SER A 315 4.51 -11.00 10.41
CA SER A 315 3.62 -11.03 9.26
C SER A 315 4.22 -11.96 8.21
N LYS A 316 3.50 -13.03 7.89
CA LYS A 316 3.87 -13.96 6.82
C LYS A 316 2.89 -13.86 5.68
N GLU A 317 3.40 -13.60 4.49
CA GLU A 317 2.58 -13.52 3.31
C GLU A 317 1.99 -14.89 2.95
N LYS A 318 0.69 -14.90 2.64
CA LYS A 318 0.01 -16.11 2.17
C LYS A 318 0.32 -16.35 0.71
N LEU A 319 0.85 -17.52 0.42
CA LEU A 319 1.09 -17.97 -0.92
C LEU A 319 -0.12 -18.74 -1.45
N LYS A 320 -0.54 -18.42 -2.68
CA LYS A 320 -1.60 -19.13 -3.38
C LYS A 320 -0.99 -20.06 -4.41
N PRO A 321 -1.25 -21.38 -4.36
CA PRO A 321 -0.70 -22.31 -5.33
C PRO A 321 -1.25 -22.06 -6.74
N THR A 322 -0.38 -22.14 -7.74
CA THR A 322 -0.70 -22.05 -9.17
C THR A 322 -0.51 -23.44 -9.79
N LYS A 323 -1.57 -24.24 -9.78
CA LYS A 323 -1.51 -25.68 -10.15
C LYS A 323 -1.57 -25.94 -11.66
N SER A 324 -1.86 -24.94 -12.48
CA SER A 324 -1.99 -25.09 -13.94
C SER A 324 -1.48 -23.85 -14.65
N LEU A 325 -1.14 -23.98 -15.94
CA LEU A 325 -0.75 -22.85 -16.79
C LEU A 325 -1.84 -21.75 -16.78
N PHE A 326 -3.10 -22.13 -16.94
CA PHE A 326 -4.21 -21.17 -16.86
C PHE A 326 -4.28 -20.49 -15.49
N GLY A 327 -4.11 -21.24 -14.40
CA GLY A 327 -4.05 -20.69 -13.05
C GLY A 327 -2.87 -19.73 -12.84
N ALA A 328 -1.70 -20.02 -13.45
CA ALA A 328 -0.54 -19.15 -13.43
C ALA A 328 -0.80 -17.84 -14.21
N VAL A 329 -1.39 -17.91 -15.40
CA VAL A 329 -1.76 -16.73 -16.21
C VAL A 329 -2.74 -15.85 -15.47
N VAL A 330 -3.86 -16.41 -14.99
CA VAL A 330 -4.88 -15.66 -14.25
C VAL A 330 -4.31 -15.09 -12.95
N GLY A 331 -3.48 -15.87 -12.25
CA GLY A 331 -2.79 -15.44 -11.04
C GLY A 331 -1.86 -14.26 -11.29
N SER A 332 -1.10 -14.28 -12.38
CA SER A 332 -0.16 -13.22 -12.78
C SER A 332 -0.91 -11.92 -13.10
N VAL A 333 -1.96 -11.99 -13.89
CA VAL A 333 -2.81 -10.81 -14.20
C VAL A 333 -3.40 -10.22 -12.91
N LYS A 334 -3.93 -11.07 -12.03
CA LYS A 334 -4.52 -10.63 -10.78
C LYS A 334 -3.46 -9.96 -9.88
N TYR A 335 -2.29 -10.59 -9.73
CA TYR A 335 -1.18 -10.05 -8.94
C TYR A 335 -0.75 -8.67 -9.44
N LEU A 336 -0.56 -8.50 -10.75
CA LEU A 336 -0.21 -7.22 -11.35
C LEU A 336 -1.30 -6.17 -11.14
N ASN A 337 -2.57 -6.51 -11.38
CA ASN A 337 -3.69 -5.57 -11.19
C ASN A 337 -3.80 -5.08 -9.73
N GLU A 338 -3.63 -5.97 -8.75
CA GLU A 338 -3.66 -5.61 -7.33
C GLU A 338 -2.52 -4.65 -6.97
N ASN A 339 -1.29 -4.92 -7.44
CA ASN A 339 -0.14 -4.06 -7.18
C ASN A 339 -0.24 -2.73 -7.95
N THR A 340 -0.71 -2.74 -9.20
CA THR A 340 -0.99 -1.52 -9.98
C THR A 340 -2.00 -0.63 -9.27
N TYR A 341 -3.07 -1.20 -8.73
CA TYR A 341 -4.04 -0.44 -7.95
C TYR A 341 -3.40 0.23 -6.71
N LEU A 342 -2.58 -0.52 -5.96
CA LEU A 342 -1.87 0.02 -4.80
C LEU A 342 -0.91 1.14 -5.19
N MET A 343 -0.19 1.00 -6.30
CA MET A 343 0.69 2.04 -6.84
C MET A 343 -0.10 3.30 -7.22
N LEU A 344 -1.23 3.17 -7.91
CA LEU A 344 -2.08 4.30 -8.26
C LEU A 344 -2.63 5.02 -7.02
N VAL A 345 -3.00 4.28 -5.97
CA VAL A 345 -3.39 4.86 -4.68
C VAL A 345 -2.22 5.61 -4.04
N GLY A 346 -1.02 5.03 -4.01
CA GLY A 346 0.18 5.67 -3.50
C GLY A 346 0.55 6.94 -4.27
N LEU A 347 0.46 6.89 -5.59
CA LEU A 347 0.70 8.05 -6.46
C LEU A 347 -0.32 9.17 -6.18
N LYS A 348 -1.61 8.85 -6.03
CA LYS A 348 -2.63 9.82 -5.62
C LYS A 348 -2.27 10.45 -4.27
N GLN A 349 -1.88 9.66 -3.27
CA GLN A 349 -1.51 10.15 -1.94
C GLN A 349 -0.27 11.06 -1.98
N ALA A 350 0.70 10.76 -2.86
CA ALA A 350 1.86 11.63 -3.09
C ALA A 350 1.44 12.98 -3.70
N PHE A 351 0.53 12.98 -4.70
CA PHE A 351 0.02 14.22 -5.30
C PHE A 351 -0.89 15.03 -4.38
N THR A 352 -1.64 14.39 -3.47
CA THR A 352 -2.48 15.08 -2.48
C THR A 352 -1.71 15.56 -1.25
N GLY A 353 -0.42 15.22 -1.14
CA GLY A 353 0.43 15.59 -0.01
C GLY A 353 0.17 14.77 1.26
N GLU A 354 -0.60 13.68 1.16
CA GLU A 354 -0.82 12.74 2.27
C GLU A 354 0.46 11.95 2.62
N VAL A 355 1.31 11.72 1.63
CA VAL A 355 2.65 11.12 1.78
C VAL A 355 3.69 12.21 1.53
N PRO A 356 4.61 12.47 2.47
CA PRO A 356 5.68 13.44 2.27
C PRO A 356 6.62 13.01 1.14
N LEU A 357 6.99 13.94 0.25
CA LEU A 357 7.91 13.67 -0.88
C LEU A 357 9.27 13.12 -0.43
N LYS A 358 9.73 13.46 0.76
CA LYS A 358 10.96 12.91 1.37
C LYS A 358 10.94 11.40 1.59
N ASP A 359 9.76 10.79 1.60
CA ASP A 359 9.59 9.35 1.78
C ASP A 359 9.60 8.60 0.42
N LEU A 360 9.69 9.34 -0.70
CA LEU A 360 9.95 8.76 -2.01
C LEU A 360 11.43 8.34 -2.11
N HIS A 361 11.64 7.10 -2.45
CA HIS A 361 12.97 6.51 -2.47
C HIS A 361 13.53 6.50 -3.91
N GLY A 362 14.74 7.03 -4.09
CA GLY A 362 15.44 6.99 -5.35
C GLY A 362 16.02 5.60 -5.67
N ILE A 363 16.64 5.47 -6.86
CA ILE A 363 17.14 4.20 -7.42
C ILE A 363 18.15 3.49 -6.50
N VAL A 364 18.96 4.24 -5.75
CA VAL A 364 19.93 3.68 -4.80
C VAL A 364 19.23 2.95 -3.65
N ALA A 365 18.18 3.56 -3.10
CA ALA A 365 17.40 2.95 -2.04
C ALA A 365 16.61 1.72 -2.55
N ILE A 366 16.01 1.81 -3.75
CA ILE A 366 15.33 0.69 -4.40
C ILE A 366 16.28 -0.48 -4.61
N THR A 367 17.50 -0.21 -5.09
CA THR A 367 18.52 -1.26 -5.29
C THR A 367 18.93 -1.92 -3.99
N LYS A 368 19.09 -1.13 -2.91
CA LYS A 368 19.43 -1.67 -1.58
C LYS A 368 18.29 -2.52 -1.04
N VAL A 369 17.08 -1.99 -1.00
CA VAL A 369 15.87 -2.72 -0.52
C VAL A 369 15.66 -3.99 -1.34
N GLY A 370 15.79 -3.93 -2.66
CA GLY A 370 15.67 -5.10 -3.53
C GLY A 370 16.76 -6.14 -3.28
N GLY A 371 18.00 -5.69 -3.04
CA GLY A 371 19.10 -6.56 -2.63
C GLY A 371 18.83 -7.25 -1.29
N ASP A 372 18.29 -6.53 -0.30
CA ASP A 372 17.90 -7.09 0.99
C ASP A 372 16.76 -8.10 0.86
N ILE A 373 15.76 -7.83 0.01
CA ILE A 373 14.67 -8.76 -0.30
C ILE A 373 15.22 -10.04 -0.94
N ILE A 374 16.10 -9.93 -1.91
CA ILE A 374 16.73 -11.10 -2.55
C ILE A 374 17.54 -11.91 -1.52
N SER A 375 18.28 -11.22 -0.65
CA SER A 375 19.12 -11.87 0.36
C SER A 375 18.31 -12.62 1.41
N ASN A 376 17.19 -12.03 1.88
CA ASN A 376 16.39 -12.56 2.98
C ASN A 376 15.28 -13.50 2.51
N ASN A 377 14.69 -13.25 1.33
CA ASN A 377 13.50 -13.95 0.84
C ASN A 377 13.77 -14.76 -0.46
N GLY A 378 14.94 -14.62 -1.05
CA GLY A 378 15.34 -15.32 -2.27
C GLY A 378 14.96 -14.60 -3.57
N ILE A 379 15.45 -15.18 -4.68
CA ILE A 379 15.30 -14.60 -6.04
C ILE A 379 13.84 -14.52 -6.49
N PHE A 380 12.97 -15.39 -6.00
CA PHE A 380 11.53 -15.36 -6.29
C PHE A 380 10.93 -13.97 -5.99
N TYR A 381 11.15 -13.47 -4.78
CA TYR A 381 10.65 -12.14 -4.39
C TYR A 381 11.40 -11.01 -5.11
N GLY A 382 12.65 -11.23 -5.49
CA GLY A 382 13.40 -10.30 -6.34
C GLY A 382 12.76 -10.14 -7.72
N LEU A 383 12.36 -11.25 -8.37
CA LEU A 383 11.67 -11.21 -9.66
C LEU A 383 10.28 -10.56 -9.57
N LEU A 384 9.54 -10.84 -8.51
CA LEU A 384 8.24 -10.22 -8.28
C LEU A 384 8.37 -8.71 -8.03
N LEU A 385 9.35 -8.29 -7.25
CA LEU A 385 9.65 -6.86 -7.05
C LEU A 385 10.05 -6.20 -8.38
N THR A 386 10.88 -6.86 -9.18
CA THR A 386 11.27 -6.36 -10.50
C THR A 386 10.06 -6.20 -11.42
N ALA A 387 9.10 -7.13 -11.37
CA ALA A 387 7.85 -7.03 -12.12
C ALA A 387 7.00 -5.84 -11.66
N ILE A 388 6.92 -5.58 -10.36
CA ILE A 388 6.22 -4.40 -9.82
C ILE A 388 6.91 -3.13 -10.29
N ILE A 389 8.24 -3.03 -10.18
CA ILE A 389 9.01 -1.87 -10.64
C ILE A 389 8.85 -1.66 -12.16
N SER A 390 8.79 -2.74 -12.96
CA SER A 390 8.52 -2.65 -14.39
C SER A 390 7.15 -2.02 -14.68
N MET A 391 6.14 -2.39 -13.89
CA MET A 391 4.79 -1.82 -13.99
C MET A 391 4.76 -0.37 -13.54
N ASP A 392 5.48 -0.03 -12.46
CA ASP A 392 5.61 1.33 -11.96
C ASP A 392 6.30 2.24 -12.98
N LEU A 393 7.37 1.76 -13.62
CA LEU A 393 8.04 2.46 -14.72
C LEU A 393 7.11 2.68 -15.90
N ALA A 394 6.28 1.70 -16.26
CA ALA A 394 5.29 1.86 -17.33
C ALA A 394 4.27 2.96 -16.99
N ILE A 395 3.74 2.98 -15.77
CA ILE A 395 2.75 3.96 -15.34
C ILE A 395 3.38 5.35 -15.25
N VAL A 396 4.53 5.48 -14.61
CA VAL A 396 5.22 6.77 -14.45
C VAL A 396 5.61 7.35 -15.80
N ASN A 397 6.19 6.53 -16.70
CA ASN A 397 6.56 6.98 -18.04
C ASN A 397 5.35 7.37 -18.91
N PHE A 398 4.15 6.85 -18.60
CA PHE A 398 2.93 7.24 -19.30
C PHE A 398 2.24 8.48 -18.72
N LEU A 399 2.74 9.06 -17.60
CA LEU A 399 2.25 10.34 -17.11
C LEU A 399 2.51 11.47 -18.11
N PRO A 400 1.61 12.45 -18.20
CA PRO A 400 1.74 13.58 -19.15
C PRO A 400 2.81 14.59 -18.67
N ILE A 401 4.00 14.09 -18.35
CA ILE A 401 5.16 14.88 -17.91
C ILE A 401 6.12 15.01 -19.11
N PRO A 402 6.48 16.21 -19.55
CA PRO A 402 7.20 16.43 -20.80
C PRO A 402 8.57 15.75 -20.93
N ALA A 403 9.20 15.37 -19.82
CA ALA A 403 10.47 14.63 -19.81
C ALA A 403 10.29 13.10 -19.96
N LEU A 404 9.06 12.61 -20.02
CA LEU A 404 8.69 11.20 -20.10
C LEU A 404 7.93 10.91 -21.39
N ASP A 405 7.76 9.63 -21.74
CA ASP A 405 7.04 9.22 -22.96
C ASP A 405 5.62 9.77 -23.02
N GLY A 406 4.89 9.78 -21.89
CA GLY A 406 3.56 10.35 -21.78
C GLY A 406 3.50 11.84 -22.13
N GLY A 407 4.59 12.58 -21.93
CA GLY A 407 4.72 13.96 -22.40
C GLY A 407 4.78 14.05 -23.92
N HIS A 408 5.51 13.16 -24.57
CA HIS A 408 5.52 13.08 -26.04
C HIS A 408 4.14 12.67 -26.57
N VAL A 409 3.45 11.75 -25.92
CA VAL A 409 2.05 11.40 -26.23
C VAL A 409 1.15 12.64 -26.11
N LEU A 410 1.30 13.45 -25.06
CA LEU A 410 0.56 14.68 -24.87
C LEU A 410 0.80 15.67 -26.02
N PHE A 411 2.06 15.85 -26.45
CA PHE A 411 2.36 16.72 -27.62
C PHE A 411 1.74 16.19 -28.91
N LEU A 412 1.70 14.88 -29.14
CA LEU A 412 1.00 14.28 -30.29
C LEU A 412 -0.51 14.51 -30.25
N ILE A 413 -1.13 14.47 -29.09
CA ILE A 413 -2.56 14.82 -28.91
C ILE A 413 -2.81 16.29 -29.23
N ILE A 414 -1.95 17.18 -28.71
CA ILE A 414 -2.02 18.61 -28.98
C ILE A 414 -1.86 18.88 -30.49
N GLU A 415 -0.90 18.22 -31.15
CA GLU A 415 -0.70 18.33 -32.61
C GLU A 415 -1.96 17.91 -33.39
N LYS A 416 -2.57 16.76 -32.96
CA LYS A 416 -3.80 16.26 -33.60
C LYS A 416 -4.97 17.24 -33.45
N ILE A 417 -5.11 17.90 -32.30
CA ILE A 417 -6.20 18.85 -32.03
C ILE A 417 -5.96 20.18 -32.79
N ARG A 418 -4.71 20.68 -32.82
CA ARG A 418 -4.35 21.96 -33.45
C ARG A 418 -4.16 21.87 -34.97
N GLY A 419 -3.99 20.65 -35.51
CA GLY A 419 -3.63 20.42 -36.91
C GLY A 419 -2.23 20.90 -37.30
N LYS A 420 -1.41 21.33 -36.34
CA LYS A 420 -0.02 21.80 -36.53
C LYS A 420 0.89 21.25 -35.44
N LYS A 421 2.12 20.88 -35.81
CA LYS A 421 3.16 20.44 -34.88
C LYS A 421 3.47 21.53 -33.85
N VAL A 422 3.79 21.12 -32.64
CA VAL A 422 4.39 21.98 -31.61
C VAL A 422 5.84 22.24 -32.04
N SER A 423 6.32 23.46 -31.90
CA SER A 423 7.71 23.77 -32.25
C SER A 423 8.68 22.97 -31.44
N ASP A 424 9.69 22.35 -32.08
CA ASP A 424 10.72 21.51 -31.44
C ASP A 424 11.44 22.25 -30.32
N LYS A 425 11.72 23.55 -30.51
CA LYS A 425 12.33 24.41 -29.45
C LYS A 425 11.46 24.47 -28.17
N VAL A 426 10.13 24.52 -28.34
CA VAL A 426 9.21 24.57 -27.19
C VAL A 426 9.14 23.21 -26.50
N VAL A 427 9.07 22.12 -27.27
CA VAL A 427 9.08 20.75 -26.73
C VAL A 427 10.36 20.51 -25.95
N GLU A 428 11.50 20.80 -26.54
CA GLU A 428 12.83 20.63 -25.91
C GLU A 428 12.97 21.48 -24.63
N MET A 429 12.58 22.74 -24.67
CA MET A 429 12.63 23.63 -23.51
C MET A 429 11.78 23.09 -22.35
N ILE A 430 10.55 22.68 -22.63
CA ILE A 430 9.64 22.16 -21.59
C ILE A 430 10.13 20.81 -21.06
N ALA A 431 10.66 19.94 -21.92
CA ALA A 431 11.23 18.66 -21.54
C ALA A 431 12.45 18.86 -20.62
N ASN A 432 13.36 19.77 -20.96
CA ASN A 432 14.55 20.09 -20.15
C ASN A 432 14.15 20.66 -18.77
N ILE A 433 13.19 21.58 -18.70
CA ILE A 433 12.70 22.13 -17.43
C ILE A 433 12.10 20.98 -16.57
N SER A 434 11.27 20.14 -17.17
CA SER A 434 10.65 19.01 -16.47
C SER A 434 11.69 18.00 -15.97
N PHE A 435 12.72 17.74 -16.77
CA PHE A 435 13.84 16.87 -16.39
C PHE A 435 14.59 17.39 -15.16
N PHE A 436 14.94 18.68 -15.14
CA PHE A 436 15.60 19.29 -13.98
C PHE A 436 14.72 19.28 -12.74
N ILE A 437 13.41 19.47 -12.87
CA ILE A 437 12.45 19.36 -11.76
C ILE A 437 12.44 17.92 -11.22
N LEU A 438 12.39 16.90 -12.09
CA LEU A 438 12.43 15.51 -11.68
C LEU A 438 13.72 15.17 -10.94
N ILE A 439 14.88 15.61 -11.44
CA ILE A 439 16.17 15.41 -10.74
C ILE A 439 16.19 16.09 -9.37
N ALA A 440 15.64 17.30 -9.26
CA ALA A 440 15.60 18.02 -7.99
C ALA A 440 14.66 17.36 -6.94
N LEU A 441 13.68 16.57 -7.40
CA LEU A 441 12.76 15.82 -6.53
C LEU A 441 13.31 14.45 -6.11
N MET A 442 14.31 13.91 -6.81
CA MET A 442 14.97 12.62 -6.51
C MET A 442 16.11 12.77 -5.51
#